data_0ee789efc4e0e10b6d81570efb8948b8
#
_entry.id   0ee789efc4e0e10b6d81570efb8948b8
#
_cell.length_a   1.000
_cell.length_b   1.000
_cell.length_c   1.000
_cell.angle_alpha   90.00
_cell.angle_beta   90.00
_cell.angle_gamma   90.00
#
_symmetry.space_group_name_H-M   'P 1'
#
loop_
_entity.id
_entity.type
_entity.pdbx_description
1 polymer ?
#
loop_
_entity_poly.entity_id
_entity_poly.type
_entity_poly.pdbx_seq_one_letter_code
_entity_poly.pdbx_strand_id
1 'polypeptide(L)'
;SGQTSSFRPDEKIMTSAYWTKDKKEGLHIPVARKALNRILQKSLGIERDEKGLLLSLSEVQELRAAAGGLYDESATIDENDAFPKSLLLAEAILKSALNRKESRGAHTRSDYPDEQESYRKTTVAVYKNGGIHISLAAIEGDPDGH
;
A
#
# COMPACT_ATOMS: atom_id res chain seq x y z
N SER A 1 13.21 1.87 -28.70
CA SER A 1 12.70 1.63 -28.17
C SER A 1 12.10 2.11 -27.13
N GLY A 2 12.14 2.49 -26.67
CA GLY A 2 11.62 3.09 -25.75
C GLY A 2 10.71 2.59 -24.92
N GLN A 3 10.65 1.82 -24.71
CA GLN A 3 9.82 1.40 -23.99
C GLN A 3 9.73 1.54 -22.81
N THR A 4 9.63 1.94 -22.42
CA THR A 4 9.54 2.33 -21.31
C THR A 4 8.40 2.21 -20.78
N SER A 5 8.20 1.69 -20.14
CA SER A 5 7.35 1.61 -19.33
C SER A 5 6.36 1.48 -19.29
N SER A 6 6.03 1.55 -19.59
CA SER A 6 4.95 1.70 -19.42
C SER A 6 4.03 0.85 -18.96
N PHE A 7 2.92 1.05 -18.85
CA PHE A 7 1.85 0.26 -18.36
C PHE A 7 1.64 -0.93 -19.23
N ARG A 8 1.73 -2.08 -18.65
CA ARG A 8 1.31 -3.31 -19.30
C ARG A 8 -0.02 -3.73 -18.71
N PRO A 9 -0.97 -4.14 -19.55
CA PRO A 9 -2.28 -4.59 -19.04
C PRO A 9 -2.18 -5.71 -18.02
N ASP A 10 -1.19 -6.58 -18.16
CA ASP A 10 -0.95 -7.66 -17.22
C ASP A 10 -0.25 -7.21 -15.92
N GLU A 11 0.22 -5.99 -15.86
CA GLU A 11 0.78 -5.44 -14.64
C GLU A 11 -0.28 -4.99 -13.65
N LYS A 12 -1.45 -4.65 -14.16
CA LYS A 12 -2.62 -4.44 -13.32
C LYS A 12 -3.25 -5.78 -13.02
N ILE A 13 -2.51 -6.57 -12.25
CA ILE A 13 -2.77 -7.93 -12.16
C ILE A 13 -4.03 -8.28 -11.58
N MET A 14 -4.49 -7.52 -10.70
CA MET A 14 -5.56 -7.97 -9.91
C MET A 14 -6.61 -6.96 -9.94
N THR A 15 -7.29 -6.95 -11.02
CA THR A 15 -8.56 -6.26 -11.03
C THR A 15 -9.50 -7.00 -10.08
N SER A 16 -10.40 -6.28 -9.54
CA SER A 16 -11.47 -6.83 -8.70
C SER A 16 -12.14 -8.04 -9.34
N ALA A 17 -12.12 -8.13 -10.67
CA ALA A 17 -12.68 -9.24 -11.40
C ALA A 17 -11.95 -10.57 -11.18
N TYR A 18 -10.66 -10.53 -10.82
CA TYR A 18 -9.89 -11.76 -10.70
C TYR A 18 -10.19 -12.55 -9.43
N TRP A 19 -10.42 -11.87 -8.33
CA TRP A 19 -10.67 -12.53 -7.06
C TRP A 19 -12.09 -12.34 -6.55
N THR A 20 -12.91 -11.61 -7.29
CA THR A 20 -14.35 -11.61 -7.17
C THR A 20 -15.00 -12.31 -8.36
N LYS A 21 -14.25 -13.14 -9.05
CA LYS A 21 -14.65 -13.77 -10.30
C LYS A 21 -15.97 -14.51 -10.20
N ASP A 22 -16.29 -14.90 -9.00
CA ASP A 22 -17.57 -15.43 -8.72
C ASP A 22 -18.10 -14.75 -7.47
N LYS A 23 -18.96 -13.77 -7.67
CA LYS A 23 -19.66 -13.15 -6.55
C LYS A 23 -20.42 -14.18 -5.71
N LYS A 24 -20.59 -15.38 -6.26
CA LYS A 24 -21.22 -16.50 -5.56
C LYS A 24 -20.24 -17.27 -4.67
N GLU A 25 -18.97 -17.17 -4.95
CA GLU A 25 -17.94 -17.89 -4.18
C GLU A 25 -17.41 -17.09 -2.99
N GLY A 26 -17.70 -15.80 -2.94
CA GLY A 26 -17.23 -14.95 -1.85
C GLY A 26 -15.74 -14.61 -1.94
N LEU A 27 -15.16 -14.25 -0.80
CA LEU A 27 -13.75 -13.92 -0.68
C LEU A 27 -12.92 -15.18 -0.54
N HIS A 28 -11.77 -15.23 -1.23
CA HIS A 28 -10.77 -16.26 -1.03
C HIS A 28 -9.48 -15.63 -0.53
N ILE A 29 -9.29 -15.63 0.77
CA ILE A 29 -8.18 -14.92 1.44
C ILE A 29 -6.79 -15.29 0.90
N PRO A 30 -6.42 -16.57 0.68
CA PRO A 30 -5.09 -16.88 0.15
C PRO A 30 -4.81 -16.23 -1.19
N VAL A 31 -5.78 -16.19 -2.09
CA VAL A 31 -5.65 -15.54 -3.39
C VAL A 31 -5.52 -14.02 -3.25
N ALA A 32 -6.39 -13.43 -2.43
CA ALA A 32 -6.38 -12.00 -2.17
C ALA A 32 -5.08 -11.56 -1.49
N ARG A 33 -4.55 -12.37 -0.59
CA ARG A 33 -3.27 -12.11 0.09
C ARG A 33 -2.09 -12.16 -0.87
N LYS A 34 -2.10 -13.11 -1.81
CA LYS A 34 -1.07 -13.15 -2.86
C LYS A 34 -1.12 -11.89 -3.73
N ALA A 35 -2.32 -11.45 -4.06
CA ALA A 35 -2.52 -10.21 -4.82
C ALA A 35 -1.94 -9.01 -4.08
N LEU A 36 -2.26 -8.88 -2.80
CA LEU A 36 -1.76 -7.81 -1.94
C LEU A 36 -0.23 -7.82 -1.89
N ASN A 37 0.37 -8.98 -1.66
CA ASN A 37 1.82 -9.11 -1.60
C ASN A 37 2.49 -8.69 -2.91
N ARG A 38 1.91 -9.06 -4.04
CA ARG A 38 2.42 -8.66 -5.34
C ARG A 38 2.36 -7.15 -5.56
N ILE A 39 1.25 -6.53 -5.20
CA ILE A 39 1.08 -5.08 -5.28
C ILE A 39 2.18 -4.39 -4.47
N LEU A 40 2.39 -4.81 -3.24
CA LEU A 40 3.39 -4.22 -2.35
C LEU A 40 4.81 -4.44 -2.83
N GLN A 41 5.15 -5.65 -3.29
CA GLN A 41 6.48 -5.94 -3.81
C GLN A 41 6.81 -5.09 -5.03
N LYS A 42 5.83 -4.87 -5.88
CA LYS A 42 6.01 -4.09 -7.10
C LYS A 42 6.33 -2.63 -6.82
N SER A 43 5.67 -2.04 -5.83
CA SER A 43 5.79 -0.61 -5.54
C SER A 43 6.77 -0.27 -4.43
N LEU A 44 7.02 -1.17 -3.51
CA LEU A 44 7.89 -0.97 -2.36
C LEU A 44 9.24 -1.68 -2.52
N GLY A 45 9.59 -2.04 -3.75
CA GLY A 45 10.85 -2.69 -4.04
C GLY A 45 12.06 -1.77 -3.82
N ILE A 46 13.13 -2.01 -4.56
CA ILE A 46 14.39 -1.28 -4.36
C ILE A 46 14.22 0.22 -4.58
N GLU A 47 13.51 0.60 -5.62
CA GLU A 47 13.22 2.00 -5.92
C GLU A 47 11.73 2.25 -6.03
N ARG A 48 11.32 3.42 -5.57
CA ARG A 48 9.92 3.86 -5.57
C ARG A 48 9.80 5.17 -6.32
N ASP A 49 8.64 5.40 -6.92
CA ASP A 49 8.29 6.71 -7.48
C ASP A 49 6.81 6.98 -7.26
N GLU A 50 6.41 8.22 -7.44
CA GLU A 50 5.03 8.63 -7.22
C GLU A 50 4.04 7.83 -8.06
N LYS A 51 4.35 7.63 -9.33
CA LYS A 51 3.46 6.92 -10.25
C LYS A 51 3.19 5.49 -9.80
N GLY A 52 4.26 4.76 -9.48
CA GLY A 52 4.14 3.38 -8.99
C GLY A 52 3.41 3.29 -7.66
N LEU A 53 3.71 4.19 -6.75
CA LEU A 53 3.04 4.22 -5.44
C LEU A 53 1.55 4.55 -5.56
N LEU A 54 1.18 5.51 -6.41
CA LEU A 54 -0.23 5.86 -6.65
C LEU A 54 -0.99 4.71 -7.30
N LEU A 55 -0.38 4.03 -8.27
CA LEU A 55 -0.99 2.86 -8.90
C LEU A 55 -1.26 1.76 -7.87
N SER A 56 -0.27 1.43 -7.07
CA SER A 56 -0.41 0.41 -6.03
C SER A 56 -1.41 0.80 -4.96
N LEU A 57 -1.45 2.07 -4.57
CA LEU A 57 -2.45 2.57 -3.64
C LEU A 57 -3.87 2.38 -4.20
N SER A 58 -4.07 2.72 -5.47
CA SER A 58 -5.35 2.51 -6.16
C SER A 58 -5.74 1.02 -6.15
N GLU A 59 -4.81 0.13 -6.46
CA GLU A 59 -5.05 -1.31 -6.47
C GLU A 59 -5.42 -1.84 -5.08
N VAL A 60 -4.74 -1.37 -4.03
CA VAL A 60 -5.07 -1.75 -2.64
C VAL A 60 -6.45 -1.25 -2.25
N GLN A 61 -6.80 -0.04 -2.63
CA GLN A 61 -8.12 0.53 -2.36
C GLN A 61 -9.22 -0.23 -3.09
N GLU A 62 -9.00 -0.63 -4.33
CA GLU A 62 -9.92 -1.49 -5.08
C GLU A 62 -10.09 -2.85 -4.38
N LEU A 63 -9.00 -3.46 -3.95
CA LEU A 63 -9.02 -4.72 -3.23
C LEU A 63 -9.80 -4.60 -1.92
N ARG A 64 -9.57 -3.54 -1.18
CA ARG A 64 -10.28 -3.27 0.06
C ARG A 64 -11.78 -3.08 -0.15
N ALA A 65 -12.16 -2.32 -1.17
CA ALA A 65 -13.57 -2.08 -1.49
C ALA A 65 -14.27 -3.37 -1.91
N ALA A 66 -13.61 -4.19 -2.72
CA ALA A 66 -14.19 -5.43 -3.19
C ALA A 66 -14.24 -6.51 -2.11
N ALA A 67 -13.28 -6.56 -1.20
CA ALA A 67 -13.26 -7.51 -0.09
C ALA A 67 -14.18 -7.09 1.06
N GLY A 68 -14.58 -5.83 1.11
CA GLY A 68 -15.40 -5.30 2.20
C GLY A 68 -16.73 -6.03 2.33
N GLY A 69 -17.02 -6.51 3.53
CA GLY A 69 -18.26 -7.25 3.80
C GLY A 69 -18.25 -8.71 3.34
N LEU A 70 -17.19 -9.17 2.70
CA LEU A 70 -17.07 -10.56 2.28
C LEU A 70 -16.37 -11.39 3.35
N TYR A 71 -16.70 -12.67 3.38
CA TYR A 71 -16.19 -13.64 4.34
C TYR A 71 -15.69 -14.87 3.60
N ASP A 72 -14.53 -15.37 3.96
CA ASP A 72 -13.99 -16.61 3.40
C ASP A 72 -14.39 -17.78 4.31
N GLU A 73 -15.37 -18.55 3.89
CA GLU A 73 -15.87 -19.68 4.67
C GLU A 73 -14.85 -20.80 4.82
N SER A 74 -13.85 -20.86 3.95
CA SER A 74 -12.79 -21.86 4.01
C SER A 74 -11.64 -21.45 4.95
N ALA A 75 -11.62 -20.19 5.38
CA ALA A 75 -10.60 -19.68 6.27
C ALA A 75 -11.07 -19.64 7.73
N THR A 76 -10.13 -19.47 8.65
CA THR A 76 -10.47 -19.35 10.07
C THR A 76 -11.11 -17.99 10.38
N ILE A 77 -11.74 -17.88 11.54
CA ILE A 77 -12.29 -16.61 12.03
C ILE A 77 -11.18 -15.58 12.17
N ASP A 78 -10.02 -16.00 12.69
CA ASP A 78 -8.87 -15.11 12.86
C ASP A 78 -8.35 -14.57 11.53
N GLU A 79 -8.27 -15.40 10.50
CA GLU A 79 -7.85 -14.96 9.16
C GLU A 79 -8.84 -13.98 8.56
N ASN A 80 -10.14 -14.22 8.71
CA ASN A 80 -11.18 -13.31 8.26
C ASN A 80 -11.14 -11.97 8.99
N ASP A 81 -10.78 -11.97 10.26
CA ASP A 81 -10.63 -10.74 11.04
C ASP A 81 -9.32 -9.99 10.69
N ALA A 82 -8.25 -10.73 10.48
CA ALA A 82 -6.92 -10.15 10.22
C ALA A 82 -6.77 -9.57 8.81
N PHE A 83 -7.39 -10.15 7.81
CA PHE A 83 -7.18 -9.74 6.42
C PHE A 83 -7.60 -8.29 6.15
N PRO A 84 -8.77 -7.79 6.58
CA PRO A 84 -9.13 -6.38 6.42
C PRO A 84 -8.12 -5.43 7.07
N LYS A 85 -7.57 -5.81 8.21
CA LYS A 85 -6.53 -5.03 8.90
C LYS A 85 -5.24 -4.97 8.10
N SER A 86 -4.89 -6.06 7.41
CA SER A 86 -3.74 -6.09 6.51
C SER A 86 -3.91 -5.14 5.33
N LEU A 87 -5.11 -5.00 4.81
CA LEU A 87 -5.42 -4.06 3.73
C LEU A 87 -5.26 -2.61 4.20
N LEU A 88 -5.74 -2.29 5.39
CA LEU A 88 -5.56 -0.97 5.98
C LEU A 88 -4.08 -0.66 6.21
N LEU A 89 -3.32 -1.62 6.71
CA LEU A 89 -1.89 -1.46 6.93
C LEU A 89 -1.16 -1.21 5.61
N ALA A 90 -1.49 -1.95 4.56
CA ALA A 90 -0.90 -1.75 3.23
C ALA A 90 -1.19 -0.35 2.70
N GLU A 91 -2.40 0.13 2.86
CA GLU A 91 -2.77 1.49 2.47
C GLU A 91 -1.97 2.53 3.25
N ALA A 92 -1.81 2.33 4.55
CA ALA A 92 -1.02 3.21 5.41
C ALA A 92 0.46 3.26 4.97
N ILE A 93 1.03 2.11 4.63
CA ILE A 93 2.42 2.03 4.17
C ILE A 93 2.60 2.79 2.85
N LEU A 94 1.70 2.58 1.89
CA LEU A 94 1.76 3.25 0.59
C LEU A 94 1.58 4.76 0.70
N LYS A 95 0.62 5.21 1.50
CA LYS A 95 0.41 6.64 1.75
C LYS A 95 1.60 7.28 2.46
N SER A 96 2.19 6.56 3.40
CA SER A 96 3.40 7.03 4.10
C SER A 96 4.57 7.21 3.13
N ALA A 97 4.77 6.24 2.24
CA ALA A 97 5.81 6.32 1.22
C ALA A 97 5.57 7.47 0.24
N LEU A 98 4.33 7.68 -0.17
CA LEU A 98 3.95 8.80 -1.03
C LEU A 98 4.21 10.15 -0.36
N ASN A 99 3.86 10.25 0.91
CA ASN A 99 4.01 11.50 1.66
C ASN A 99 5.49 11.87 1.88
N ARG A 100 6.37 10.89 1.94
CA ARG A 100 7.79 11.12 2.19
C ARG A 100 8.53 11.36 0.89
N LYS A 101 8.65 12.61 0.51
CA LYS A 101 9.26 13.06 -0.75
C LYS A 101 10.76 13.26 -0.58
N GLU A 102 11.43 12.21 -0.21
CA GLU A 102 12.87 12.15 -0.02
C GLU A 102 13.33 10.71 -0.15
N SER A 103 14.65 10.50 -0.13
CA SER A 103 15.26 9.19 0.03
C SER A 103 16.02 9.15 1.35
N ARG A 104 15.75 8.13 2.19
CA ARG A 104 16.39 7.99 3.51
C ARG A 104 16.34 6.53 3.95
N GLY A 105 17.48 5.99 4.33
CA GLY A 105 17.54 4.59 4.73
C GLY A 105 17.08 3.66 3.62
N ALA A 106 16.18 2.75 3.95
CA ALA A 106 15.60 1.82 2.98
C ALA A 106 14.55 2.46 2.08
N HIS A 107 14.10 3.68 2.40
CA HIS A 107 13.14 4.42 1.58
C HIS A 107 13.86 5.15 0.47
N THR A 108 13.82 4.60 -0.73
CA THR A 108 14.48 5.17 -1.91
C THR A 108 13.45 5.59 -2.94
N ARG A 109 13.40 6.88 -3.20
CA ARG A 109 12.51 7.49 -4.19
C ARG A 109 13.33 7.96 -5.39
N SER A 110 13.10 7.38 -6.57
CA SER A 110 13.80 7.80 -7.80
C SER A 110 13.43 9.23 -8.20
N ASP A 111 12.22 9.67 -7.86
CA ASP A 111 11.75 11.03 -8.11
C ASP A 111 12.20 12.05 -7.04
N TYR A 112 12.68 11.58 -5.89
CA TYR A 112 13.23 12.42 -4.82
C TYR A 112 14.48 11.74 -4.24
N PRO A 113 15.60 11.76 -4.95
CA PRO A 113 16.76 10.95 -4.58
C PRO A 113 17.52 11.42 -3.35
N ASP A 114 17.33 12.67 -2.95
CA ASP A 114 18.09 13.26 -1.84
C ASP A 114 17.34 13.21 -0.52
N GLU A 115 18.09 13.14 0.59
CA GLU A 115 17.55 13.35 1.91
C GLU A 115 17.10 14.80 2.07
N GLN A 116 15.99 14.99 2.75
CA GLN A 116 15.48 16.34 3.04
C GLN A 116 15.41 16.53 4.55
N GLU A 117 16.04 17.59 5.04
CA GLU A 117 16.04 17.88 6.49
C GLU A 117 14.62 18.07 7.04
N SER A 118 13.70 18.62 6.23
CA SER A 118 12.31 18.79 6.62
C SER A 118 11.60 17.47 6.90
N TYR A 119 12.10 16.35 6.37
CA TYR A 119 11.58 15.01 6.59
C TYR A 119 12.33 14.25 7.68
N ARG A 120 13.23 14.87 8.39
CA ARG A 120 13.88 14.26 9.54
C ARG A 120 12.91 14.18 10.72
N LYS A 121 11.85 13.42 10.50
CA LYS A 121 10.70 13.26 11.39
C LYS A 121 10.16 11.87 11.25
N THR A 122 9.37 11.45 12.22
CA THR A 122 8.67 10.18 12.16
C THR A 122 7.38 10.33 11.35
N THR A 123 7.15 9.42 10.43
CA THR A 123 5.86 9.35 9.75
C THR A 123 4.84 8.67 10.65
N VAL A 124 3.69 9.29 10.81
CA VAL A 124 2.59 8.76 11.63
C VAL A 124 1.38 8.55 10.72
N ALA A 125 0.83 7.35 10.76
CA ALA A 125 -0.38 6.99 10.04
C ALA A 125 -1.50 6.72 11.03
N VAL A 126 -2.64 7.38 10.85
CA VAL A 126 -3.81 7.24 11.73
C VAL A 126 -5.04 6.91 10.90
N TYR A 127 -5.75 5.86 11.29
CA TYR A 127 -7.06 5.57 10.71
C TYR A 127 -8.13 6.39 11.43
N LYS A 128 -8.83 7.22 10.68
CA LYS A 128 -9.80 8.14 11.23
C LYS A 128 -10.83 8.50 10.18
N ASN A 129 -12.10 8.51 10.55
CA ASN A 129 -13.20 8.87 9.65
C ASN A 129 -13.20 8.09 8.33
N GLY A 130 -12.95 6.79 8.41
CA GLY A 130 -12.98 5.92 7.25
C GLY A 130 -11.73 5.97 6.35
N GLY A 131 -10.71 6.72 6.71
CA GLY A 131 -9.50 6.88 5.90
C GLY A 131 -8.21 6.90 6.70
N ILE A 132 -7.11 6.75 6.00
CA ILE A 132 -5.77 6.83 6.58
C ILE A 132 -5.25 8.26 6.39
N HIS A 133 -4.83 8.86 7.49
CA HIS A 133 -4.25 10.20 7.52
C HIS A 133 -2.77 10.13 7.89
N ILE A 134 -1.93 10.77 7.09
CA ILE A 134 -0.48 10.76 7.27
C ILE A 134 -0.04 12.12 7.81
N SER A 135 0.82 12.09 8.82
CA SER A 135 1.46 13.28 9.36
C SER A 135 2.92 13.01 9.70
N LEU A 136 3.66 14.06 9.96
CA LEU A 136 5.04 13.98 10.41
C LEU A 136 5.11 14.50 11.84
N ALA A 137 5.80 13.75 12.71
CA ALA A 137 5.99 14.13 14.10
C ALA A 137 7.48 14.23 14.40
N ALA A 138 7.86 15.14 15.28
CA ALA A 138 9.24 15.26 15.75
C ALA A 138 9.71 13.94 16.34
N ILE A 139 10.98 13.62 16.13
CA ILE A 139 11.58 12.43 16.73
C ILE A 139 11.73 12.68 18.22
N GLU A 140 11.16 11.80 19.03
CA GLU A 140 11.24 11.91 20.48
C GLU A 140 12.69 11.86 20.94
N GLY A 141 13.07 12.80 21.80
CA GLY A 141 14.45 12.88 22.32
C GLY A 141 15.43 13.58 21.41
N ASP A 142 15.03 14.04 20.22
CA ASP A 142 15.87 14.82 19.34
C ASP A 142 15.91 16.27 19.85
N PRO A 143 17.08 16.76 20.29
CA PRO A 143 17.18 18.13 20.83
C PRO A 143 16.91 19.19 19.76
N ASP A 144 17.12 18.83 18.48
CA ASP A 144 16.86 19.74 17.37
C ASP A 144 15.51 19.43 16.73
N GLY A 145 14.68 18.73 17.45
CA GLY A 145 13.42 18.19 16.96
C GLY A 145 12.56 19.20 16.25
N HIS A 146 12.53 19.12 14.98
CA HIS A 146 11.79 20.03 14.15
C HIS A 146 10.58 19.38 13.52
#